data_e052c6f68f5c8e2f7f06e55dfea252a3
#
_entry.id   e052c6f68f5c8e2f7f06e55dfea252a3
#
_cell.length_a   1.000
_cell.length_b   1.000
_cell.length_c   1.000
_cell.angle_alpha   90.00
_cell.angle_beta   90.00
_cell.angle_gamma   90.00
#
_symmetry.space_group_name_H-M   'P 1'
#
loop_
_entity.id
_entity.type
_entity.pdbx_description
1 polymer ?
#
loop_
_entity_poly.entity_id
_entity_poly.type
_entity_poly.pdbx_seq_one_letter_code
_entity_poly.pdbx_strand_id
1 'polypeptide(L)'
;MKKISILILFTLSIAFHSCKQEMPVEESQLATQIEAINWNNEVIYHVMQRSFYDSNGDLHGDLNGFVEKLDYLKELGVTTILFTPLYESDFYHNYFPTNYENIDPEYGTKEDYINFVKAVHDKGLKFLMDMETQYAQSGNIWFDDSYQNPDSEYSDFIYYSDSLNRYPEQIFMKPNSPLKDFNLWPGKTRHIVLLDLNQQRVKDYMMDFYTYWVDPNGDGKFDDGVDGFRIDHIMDDLDYKGLFTDMYRDFWRPIFDQCKTINPNVFVLGEQSNWNEYGEQMVLESGADAAFSFPLRFALAGEEGTHDMYIDPSSNGVVMEPDRIHGVVLEGISRFSDSTFTVNFLENHDTARWASVVNGNPHQMHSAAILNLLLPGIPSIYYGQELGLTGQTHEWGSDANHIPVREGFPWTADYNDPGNALWYKDTGEWWDGSFWQSEAINHLSLEAQQQDQTSLWHHYLNLIQLRNQHEEFRLGDYEPIRMEDPELMVFKRSFQGKTSIVLINLGSDEVVVELKDKGFMTSELLNHHSEMGENSVKLGPHGFLIAQLKTI
;
A
#
# COMPACT_ATOMS: atom_id res chain seq x y z
N MET A 1 -15.47 -64.18 79.22
CA MET A 1 -14.28 -64.67 78.54
C MET A 1 -14.62 -64.69 77.03
N LYS A 2 -14.24 -63.67 76.30
CA LYS A 2 -14.56 -63.55 74.86
C LYS A 2 -13.32 -63.91 74.07
N LYS A 3 -13.44 -64.86 73.16
CA LYS A 3 -12.41 -65.27 72.22
C LYS A 3 -12.40 -64.27 71.08
N ILE A 4 -11.24 -63.71 70.77
CA ILE A 4 -11.01 -62.88 69.62
C ILE A 4 -10.33 -63.75 68.56
N SER A 5 -10.98 -63.94 67.42
CA SER A 5 -10.40 -64.56 66.21
C SER A 5 -9.81 -63.49 65.31
N ILE A 6 -8.52 -63.63 65.04
CA ILE A 6 -7.79 -62.74 64.09
C ILE A 6 -7.92 -63.34 62.68
N LEU A 7 -8.51 -62.59 61.77
CA LEU A 7 -8.63 -62.95 60.37
C LEU A 7 -7.46 -62.31 59.64
N ILE A 8 -6.53 -63.10 59.10
CA ILE A 8 -5.40 -62.61 58.27
C ILE A 8 -5.89 -62.52 56.82
N LEU A 9 -5.95 -61.30 56.32
CA LEU A 9 -6.28 -61.06 54.94
C LEU A 9 -4.96 -61.06 54.10
N PHE A 10 -4.83 -62.02 53.21
CA PHE A 10 -3.77 -62.06 52.20
C PHE A 10 -4.17 -61.15 51.08
N THR A 11 -3.48 -60.02 50.93
CA THR A 11 -3.61 -59.17 49.76
C THR A 11 -2.68 -59.66 48.66
N LEU A 12 -3.26 -60.16 47.59
CA LEU A 12 -2.57 -60.52 46.34
C LEU A 12 -2.32 -59.25 45.53
N SER A 13 -1.08 -58.80 45.52
CA SER A 13 -0.68 -57.66 44.62
C SER A 13 -0.47 -58.16 43.20
N ILE A 14 -1.44 -57.91 42.34
CA ILE A 14 -1.29 -58.12 40.91
C ILE A 14 -0.54 -56.87 40.33
N ALA A 15 0.72 -57.05 39.96
CA ALA A 15 1.48 -56.07 39.26
C ALA A 15 1.01 -56.01 37.79
N PHE A 16 0.23 -55.02 37.44
CA PHE A 16 0.00 -54.67 36.03
C PHE A 16 1.26 -54.04 35.48
N HIS A 17 2.02 -54.76 34.68
CA HIS A 17 3.01 -54.20 33.77
C HIS A 17 2.23 -53.55 32.61
N SER A 18 2.04 -52.22 32.66
CA SER A 18 1.63 -51.44 31.52
C SER A 18 2.83 -51.32 30.58
N CYS A 19 2.84 -52.10 29.53
CA CYS A 19 3.65 -51.81 28.36
C CYS A 19 3.13 -50.49 27.79
N LYS A 20 3.75 -49.39 28.13
CA LYS A 20 3.68 -48.19 27.30
C LYS A 20 4.45 -48.53 26.00
N GLN A 21 3.69 -48.82 24.95
CA GLN A 21 4.17 -48.78 23.62
C GLN A 21 4.44 -47.28 23.32
N GLU A 22 5.70 -46.89 23.35
CA GLU A 22 6.12 -45.62 22.83
C GLU A 22 5.80 -45.65 21.33
N MET A 23 4.77 -44.91 20.94
CA MET A 23 4.56 -44.59 19.52
C MET A 23 5.77 -43.81 19.02
N PRO A 24 6.27 -44.07 17.83
CA PRO A 24 7.40 -43.32 17.30
C PRO A 24 7.00 -41.86 17.16
N VAL A 25 7.81 -40.99 17.76
CA VAL A 25 7.77 -39.53 17.57
C VAL A 25 8.39 -39.28 16.20
N GLU A 26 7.62 -39.49 15.14
CA GLU A 26 8.05 -39.23 13.76
C GLU A 26 7.02 -38.42 12.94
N GLU A 27 6.07 -37.73 13.60
CA GLU A 27 5.11 -36.87 12.88
C GLU A 27 5.09 -35.41 13.35
N SER A 28 6.16 -34.88 13.92
CA SER A 28 6.21 -33.47 14.33
C SER A 28 7.47 -32.71 13.87
N GLN A 29 8.08 -33.08 12.75
CA GLN A 29 9.25 -32.36 12.21
C GLN A 29 9.14 -32.05 10.72
N LEU A 30 7.98 -31.60 10.28
CA LEU A 30 7.83 -30.91 8.99
C LEU A 30 6.90 -29.70 9.14
N ALA A 31 7.03 -28.96 10.23
CA ALA A 31 6.77 -27.53 10.13
C ALA A 31 7.94 -26.99 9.31
N THR A 32 7.75 -26.83 8.03
CA THR A 32 8.65 -26.05 7.18
C THR A 32 8.84 -24.75 7.93
N GLN A 33 10.07 -24.43 8.34
CA GLN A 33 10.34 -23.14 8.97
C GLN A 33 10.02 -22.10 7.87
N ILE A 34 8.92 -21.39 8.04
CA ILE A 34 8.57 -20.28 7.17
C ILE A 34 9.70 -19.27 7.34
N GLU A 35 10.43 -19.00 6.27
CA GLU A 35 11.52 -18.01 6.30
C GLU A 35 10.90 -16.62 6.54
N ALA A 36 11.42 -15.90 7.53
CA ALA A 36 10.92 -14.57 7.85
C ALA A 36 11.23 -13.58 6.71
N ILE A 37 10.22 -12.90 6.24
CA ILE A 37 10.34 -11.86 5.22
C ILE A 37 10.87 -10.57 5.88
N ASN A 38 11.92 -10.00 5.30
CA ASN A 38 12.34 -8.64 5.65
C ASN A 38 11.70 -7.63 4.69
N TRP A 39 10.61 -7.03 5.12
CA TRP A 39 9.81 -6.09 4.32
C TRP A 39 10.57 -4.83 3.87
N ASN A 40 11.68 -4.47 4.51
CA ASN A 40 12.57 -3.40 4.01
C ASN A 40 13.15 -3.70 2.61
N ASN A 41 13.20 -4.96 2.21
CA ASN A 41 13.69 -5.34 0.89
C ASN A 41 12.70 -5.06 -0.23
N GLU A 42 11.45 -4.80 0.11
CA GLU A 42 10.38 -4.70 -0.86
C GLU A 42 10.34 -3.34 -1.58
N VAL A 43 9.81 -3.38 -2.79
CA VAL A 43 9.38 -2.24 -3.59
C VAL A 43 7.94 -2.52 -3.98
N ILE A 44 7.01 -1.74 -3.44
CA ILE A 44 5.57 -1.93 -3.66
C ILE A 44 5.17 -1.25 -4.97
N TYR A 45 4.40 -1.95 -5.79
CA TYR A 45 3.70 -1.38 -6.95
C TYR A 45 2.21 -1.35 -6.64
N HIS A 46 1.69 -0.16 -6.36
CA HIS A 46 0.30 0.07 -5.99
C HIS A 46 -0.55 0.27 -7.25
N VAL A 47 -1.58 -0.52 -7.42
CA VAL A 47 -2.34 -0.58 -8.67
C VAL A 47 -3.84 -0.48 -8.41
N MET A 48 -4.52 0.35 -9.19
CA MET A 48 -5.94 0.19 -9.42
C MET A 48 -6.12 -0.79 -10.58
N GLN A 49 -6.42 -2.05 -10.26
CA GLN A 49 -6.43 -3.16 -11.22
C GLN A 49 -7.41 -2.95 -12.37
N ARG A 50 -8.57 -2.30 -12.11
CA ARG A 50 -9.56 -1.89 -13.13
C ARG A 50 -8.95 -1.07 -14.27
N SER A 51 -7.88 -0.34 -13.99
CA SER A 51 -7.21 0.58 -14.91
C SER A 51 -5.90 0.02 -15.46
N PHE A 52 -5.58 -1.26 -15.25
CA PHE A 52 -4.25 -1.76 -15.59
C PHE A 52 -4.20 -2.46 -16.94
N TYR A 53 -4.89 -3.58 -17.14
CA TYR A 53 -4.91 -4.28 -18.43
C TYR A 53 -6.20 -5.07 -18.62
N ASP A 54 -6.87 -4.84 -19.76
CA ASP A 54 -8.08 -5.51 -20.19
C ASP A 54 -7.72 -6.73 -21.05
N SER A 55 -8.00 -7.94 -20.58
CA SER A 55 -7.72 -9.18 -21.32
C SER A 55 -8.91 -9.68 -22.14
N ASN A 56 -10.12 -9.21 -21.83
CA ASN A 56 -11.37 -9.77 -22.38
C ASN A 56 -12.08 -8.83 -23.37
N GLY A 57 -11.66 -7.55 -23.45
CA GLY A 57 -12.17 -6.55 -24.40
C GLY A 57 -13.41 -5.82 -23.93
N ASP A 58 -13.68 -5.79 -22.62
CA ASP A 58 -14.82 -5.07 -22.03
C ASP A 58 -14.45 -3.67 -21.50
N LEU A 59 -13.22 -3.23 -21.70
CA LEU A 59 -12.57 -2.00 -21.26
C LEU A 59 -12.22 -1.97 -19.77
N HIS A 60 -12.50 -2.99 -18.98
CA HIS A 60 -12.11 -3.07 -17.58
C HIS A 60 -10.85 -3.93 -17.44
N GLY A 61 -9.91 -3.48 -16.63
CA GLY A 61 -8.78 -4.30 -16.26
C GLY A 61 -9.23 -5.45 -15.35
N ASP A 62 -8.69 -6.63 -15.60
CA ASP A 62 -9.10 -7.87 -14.94
C ASP A 62 -7.90 -8.67 -14.42
N LEU A 63 -8.15 -9.70 -13.59
CA LEU A 63 -7.12 -10.52 -12.94
C LEU A 63 -6.29 -11.31 -13.97
N ASN A 64 -6.92 -11.82 -15.02
CA ASN A 64 -6.23 -12.55 -16.07
C ASN A 64 -5.32 -11.61 -16.87
N GLY A 65 -5.80 -10.40 -17.18
CA GLY A 65 -5.01 -9.35 -17.82
C GLY A 65 -3.82 -8.93 -16.97
N PHE A 66 -4.00 -8.85 -15.66
CA PHE A 66 -2.87 -8.55 -14.78
C PHE A 66 -1.81 -9.65 -14.81
N VAL A 67 -2.19 -10.92 -14.83
CA VAL A 67 -1.26 -12.05 -14.98
C VAL A 67 -0.43 -11.93 -16.26
N GLU A 68 -1.01 -11.48 -17.36
CA GLU A 68 -0.27 -11.25 -18.62
C GLU A 68 0.82 -10.19 -18.49
N LYS A 69 0.73 -9.28 -17.49
CA LYS A 69 1.65 -8.16 -17.28
C LYS A 69 2.64 -8.36 -16.13
N LEU A 70 2.66 -9.52 -15.48
CA LEU A 70 3.61 -9.81 -14.40
C LEU A 70 5.08 -9.72 -14.84
N ASP A 71 5.38 -10.04 -16.10
CA ASP A 71 6.76 -9.93 -16.62
C ASP A 71 7.22 -8.46 -16.72
N TYR A 72 6.32 -7.52 -17.03
CA TYR A 72 6.60 -6.09 -16.96
C TYR A 72 7.03 -5.65 -15.55
N LEU A 73 6.29 -6.09 -14.53
CA LEU A 73 6.59 -5.76 -13.14
C LEU A 73 7.94 -6.34 -12.68
N LYS A 74 8.25 -7.56 -13.13
CA LYS A 74 9.56 -8.18 -12.87
C LYS A 74 10.69 -7.44 -13.59
N GLU A 75 10.48 -6.97 -14.82
CA GLU A 75 11.45 -6.17 -15.57
C GLU A 75 11.70 -4.84 -14.87
N LEU A 76 10.66 -4.15 -14.41
CA LEU A 76 10.77 -2.91 -13.64
C LEU A 76 11.52 -3.13 -12.31
N GLY A 77 11.47 -4.35 -11.77
CA GLY A 77 12.20 -4.76 -10.56
C GLY A 77 11.42 -4.58 -9.26
N VAL A 78 10.11 -4.36 -9.33
CA VAL A 78 9.22 -4.36 -8.16
C VAL A 78 9.10 -5.77 -7.58
N THR A 79 8.76 -5.88 -6.30
CA THR A 79 8.75 -7.15 -5.58
C THR A 79 7.40 -7.46 -4.93
N THR A 80 6.56 -6.45 -4.73
CA THR A 80 5.26 -6.56 -4.07
C THR A 80 4.21 -5.78 -4.85
N ILE A 81 3.06 -6.39 -5.05
CA ILE A 81 1.89 -5.79 -5.71
C ILE A 81 0.89 -5.42 -4.62
N LEU A 82 0.34 -4.22 -4.68
CA LEU A 82 -0.76 -3.78 -3.83
C LEU A 82 -1.95 -3.40 -4.72
N PHE A 83 -3.07 -4.12 -4.61
CA PHE A 83 -4.32 -3.78 -5.29
C PHE A 83 -5.23 -2.93 -4.41
N THR A 84 -6.04 -2.07 -5.04
CA THR A 84 -7.27 -1.54 -4.45
C THR A 84 -8.28 -2.67 -4.22
N PRO A 85 -9.39 -2.48 -3.46
CA PRO A 85 -10.29 -3.57 -3.10
C PRO A 85 -10.82 -4.37 -4.29
N LEU A 86 -11.02 -5.68 -4.07
CA LEU A 86 -11.46 -6.63 -5.12
C LEU A 86 -12.91 -7.09 -4.98
N TYR A 87 -13.56 -6.82 -3.84
CA TYR A 87 -14.92 -7.33 -3.59
C TYR A 87 -15.98 -6.62 -4.44
N GLU A 88 -17.11 -7.31 -4.61
CA GLU A 88 -18.24 -6.85 -5.40
C GLU A 88 -18.80 -5.53 -4.85
N SER A 89 -18.95 -4.52 -5.72
CA SER A 89 -19.40 -3.18 -5.37
C SER A 89 -20.10 -2.50 -6.55
N ASP A 90 -20.99 -1.55 -6.26
CA ASP A 90 -21.51 -0.61 -7.27
C ASP A 90 -20.59 0.60 -7.48
N PHE A 91 -19.63 0.85 -6.54
CA PHE A 91 -18.61 1.87 -6.71
C PHE A 91 -17.46 1.31 -7.54
N TYR A 92 -17.06 2.01 -8.57
CA TYR A 92 -15.99 1.56 -9.47
C TYR A 92 -14.65 1.31 -8.76
N HIS A 93 -14.45 1.89 -7.59
CA HIS A 93 -13.25 1.74 -6.77
C HIS A 93 -13.36 0.63 -5.72
N ASN A 94 -14.51 -0.01 -5.58
CA ASN A 94 -14.81 -1.16 -4.72
C ASN A 94 -14.66 -0.96 -3.19
N TYR A 95 -14.41 0.25 -2.67
CA TYR A 95 -14.25 0.48 -1.22
C TYR A 95 -15.52 0.21 -0.40
N PHE A 96 -16.70 0.28 -1.00
CA PHE A 96 -17.96 0.00 -0.28
C PHE A 96 -18.64 -1.22 -0.89
N PRO A 97 -18.51 -2.41 -0.26
CA PRO A 97 -19.00 -3.64 -0.86
C PRO A 97 -20.53 -3.78 -0.82
N THR A 98 -21.09 -4.34 -1.88
CA THR A 98 -22.41 -4.98 -1.87
C THR A 98 -22.31 -6.39 -1.30
N ASN A 99 -21.15 -7.05 -1.48
CA ASN A 99 -20.88 -8.36 -0.95
C ASN A 99 -19.38 -8.50 -0.66
N TYR A 100 -19.04 -8.76 0.62
CA TYR A 100 -17.65 -8.93 1.06
C TYR A 100 -17.02 -10.24 0.57
N GLU A 101 -17.81 -11.27 0.32
CA GLU A 101 -17.30 -12.62 0.04
C GLU A 101 -17.02 -12.88 -1.45
N ASN A 102 -17.49 -12.01 -2.34
CA ASN A 102 -17.32 -12.18 -3.78
C ASN A 102 -16.25 -11.25 -4.33
N ILE A 103 -15.53 -11.74 -5.33
CA ILE A 103 -14.75 -10.90 -6.23
C ILE A 103 -15.73 -10.17 -7.17
N ASP A 104 -15.44 -8.90 -7.46
CA ASP A 104 -16.22 -8.15 -8.44
C ASP A 104 -16.21 -8.89 -9.80
N PRO A 105 -17.37 -9.17 -10.41
CA PRO A 105 -17.43 -9.90 -11.67
C PRO A 105 -16.65 -9.26 -12.82
N GLU A 106 -16.39 -7.95 -12.77
CA GLU A 106 -15.57 -7.25 -13.77
C GLU A 106 -14.07 -7.62 -13.64
N TYR A 107 -13.63 -8.11 -12.48
CA TYR A 107 -12.26 -8.59 -12.26
C TYR A 107 -12.10 -10.08 -12.52
N GLY A 108 -13.18 -10.85 -12.40
CA GLY A 108 -13.17 -12.30 -12.56
C GLY A 108 -13.87 -13.05 -11.44
N THR A 109 -13.54 -14.31 -11.30
CA THR A 109 -14.08 -15.24 -10.30
C THR A 109 -13.12 -15.45 -9.13
N LYS A 110 -13.56 -16.15 -8.07
CA LYS A 110 -12.66 -16.63 -7.01
C LYS A 110 -11.58 -17.60 -7.55
N GLU A 111 -11.87 -18.37 -8.58
CA GLU A 111 -10.86 -19.24 -9.23
C GLU A 111 -9.81 -18.41 -9.97
N ASP A 112 -10.23 -17.35 -10.67
CA ASP A 112 -9.28 -16.41 -11.30
C ASP A 112 -8.40 -15.72 -10.25
N TYR A 113 -8.95 -15.37 -9.09
CA TYR A 113 -8.17 -14.82 -7.97
C TYR A 113 -7.11 -15.80 -7.46
N ILE A 114 -7.47 -17.06 -7.20
CA ILE A 114 -6.51 -18.09 -6.77
C ILE A 114 -5.42 -18.30 -7.82
N ASN A 115 -5.79 -18.34 -9.10
CA ASN A 115 -4.82 -18.46 -10.21
C ASN A 115 -3.91 -17.24 -10.30
N PHE A 116 -4.44 -16.05 -10.10
CA PHE A 116 -3.67 -14.81 -10.04
C PHE A 116 -2.65 -14.84 -8.90
N VAL A 117 -3.06 -15.15 -7.67
CA VAL A 117 -2.15 -15.20 -6.51
C VAL A 117 -1.02 -16.21 -6.75
N LYS A 118 -1.35 -17.41 -7.24
CA LYS A 118 -0.34 -18.42 -7.60
C LYS A 118 0.63 -17.92 -8.66
N ALA A 119 0.13 -17.25 -9.70
CA ALA A 119 0.99 -16.70 -10.75
C ALA A 119 1.93 -15.60 -10.20
N VAL A 120 1.46 -14.77 -9.27
CA VAL A 120 2.27 -13.76 -8.57
C VAL A 120 3.40 -14.44 -7.79
N HIS A 121 3.07 -15.45 -6.98
CA HIS A 121 4.03 -16.19 -6.17
C HIS A 121 5.03 -16.99 -7.04
N ASP A 122 4.58 -17.60 -8.13
CA ASP A 122 5.45 -18.30 -9.10
C ASP A 122 6.49 -17.37 -9.75
N LYS A 123 6.16 -16.08 -9.88
CA LYS A 123 7.11 -15.04 -10.31
C LYS A 123 8.03 -14.56 -9.20
N GLY A 124 7.86 -15.03 -7.95
CA GLY A 124 8.59 -14.56 -6.77
C GLY A 124 8.22 -13.14 -6.37
N LEU A 125 6.99 -12.74 -6.66
CA LEU A 125 6.37 -11.49 -6.20
C LEU A 125 5.50 -11.77 -4.99
N LYS A 126 5.13 -10.71 -4.24
CA LYS A 126 4.17 -10.74 -3.13
C LYS A 126 2.91 -9.99 -3.50
N PHE A 127 1.83 -10.30 -2.82
CA PHE A 127 0.53 -9.69 -3.02
C PHE A 127 -0.07 -9.13 -1.74
N LEU A 128 -0.38 -7.84 -1.75
CA LEU A 128 -1.14 -7.15 -0.71
C LEU A 128 -2.51 -6.76 -1.27
N MET A 129 -3.55 -6.97 -0.48
CA MET A 129 -4.91 -6.56 -0.83
C MET A 129 -5.36 -5.40 0.04
N ASP A 130 -5.92 -4.38 -0.57
CA ASP A 130 -6.54 -3.26 0.14
C ASP A 130 -7.92 -3.66 0.67
N MET A 131 -8.21 -3.26 1.90
CA MET A 131 -9.40 -3.67 2.62
C MET A 131 -10.09 -2.48 3.27
N GLU A 132 -11.39 -2.31 2.96
CA GLU A 132 -12.31 -1.46 3.72
C GLU A 132 -13.39 -2.35 4.31
N THR A 133 -13.54 -2.33 5.62
CA THR A 133 -14.44 -3.24 6.35
C THR A 133 -15.22 -2.55 7.47
N GLN A 134 -15.29 -1.25 7.45
CA GLN A 134 -15.98 -0.44 8.46
C GLN A 134 -17.36 0.02 7.98
N TYR A 135 -17.59 -0.02 6.66
CA TYR A 135 -18.80 0.49 6.02
C TYR A 135 -19.42 -0.53 5.07
N ALA A 136 -20.73 -0.41 4.87
CA ALA A 136 -21.46 -1.07 3.79
C ALA A 136 -22.24 -0.03 2.99
N GLN A 137 -22.61 -0.38 1.76
CA GLN A 137 -23.52 0.45 0.96
C GLN A 137 -24.94 -0.12 0.94
N SER A 138 -25.93 0.69 0.55
CA SER A 138 -27.23 0.17 0.13
C SER A 138 -27.06 -0.72 -1.11
N GLY A 139 -27.74 -1.87 -1.15
CA GLY A 139 -27.44 -2.97 -2.05
C GLY A 139 -26.73 -4.14 -1.36
N ASN A 140 -26.13 -3.91 -0.19
CA ASN A 140 -25.66 -4.97 0.69
C ASN A 140 -26.85 -5.55 1.48
N ILE A 141 -26.94 -6.87 1.55
CA ILE A 141 -28.06 -7.56 2.21
C ILE A 141 -28.20 -7.17 3.69
N TRP A 142 -27.10 -6.88 4.38
CA TRP A 142 -27.13 -6.48 5.79
C TRP A 142 -27.89 -5.18 6.00
N PHE A 143 -27.72 -4.20 5.10
CA PHE A 143 -28.46 -2.95 5.16
C PHE A 143 -29.87 -3.10 4.57
N ASP A 144 -30.01 -3.69 3.40
CA ASP A 144 -31.28 -3.72 2.68
C ASP A 144 -32.38 -4.52 3.42
N ASP A 145 -31.99 -5.61 4.11
CA ASP A 145 -32.93 -6.40 4.91
C ASP A 145 -33.21 -5.81 6.29
N SER A 146 -32.21 -5.12 6.90
CA SER A 146 -32.33 -4.59 8.26
C SER A 146 -32.91 -3.16 8.35
N TYR A 147 -32.83 -2.37 7.27
CA TYR A 147 -33.31 -1.00 7.27
C TYR A 147 -34.85 -0.94 7.48
N GLN A 148 -35.29 -0.25 8.53
CA GLN A 148 -36.68 -0.19 9.01
C GLN A 148 -37.29 -1.59 9.36
N ASN A 149 -36.45 -2.58 9.60
CA ASN A 149 -36.83 -3.93 9.96
C ASN A 149 -36.00 -4.43 11.16
N PRO A 150 -36.40 -4.12 12.39
CA PRO A 150 -35.66 -4.53 13.59
C PRO A 150 -35.71 -6.04 13.86
N ASP A 151 -36.60 -6.79 13.19
CA ASP A 151 -36.69 -8.22 13.29
C ASP A 151 -35.77 -8.97 12.28
N SER A 152 -35.02 -8.24 11.46
CA SER A 152 -34.03 -8.81 10.55
C SER A 152 -32.93 -9.55 11.30
N GLU A 153 -32.46 -10.66 10.73
CA GLU A 153 -31.29 -11.37 11.23
C GLU A 153 -29.99 -10.55 11.12
N TYR A 154 -29.98 -9.49 10.31
CA TYR A 154 -28.86 -8.56 10.12
C TYR A 154 -29.01 -7.26 10.90
N SER A 155 -30.02 -7.15 11.80
CA SER A 155 -30.30 -5.93 12.56
C SER A 155 -29.12 -5.47 13.42
N ASP A 156 -28.23 -6.37 13.79
CA ASP A 156 -27.02 -6.11 14.58
C ASP A 156 -25.75 -5.90 13.73
N PHE A 157 -25.83 -6.00 12.38
CA PHE A 157 -24.68 -5.77 11.51
C PHE A 157 -24.49 -4.28 11.19
N ILE A 158 -25.57 -3.51 11.14
CA ILE A 158 -25.55 -2.07 10.87
C ILE A 158 -25.80 -1.31 12.15
N TYR A 159 -25.03 -0.27 12.41
CA TYR A 159 -25.28 0.58 13.57
C TYR A 159 -26.47 1.50 13.34
N TYR A 160 -27.55 1.27 14.10
CA TYR A 160 -28.75 2.10 14.12
C TYR A 160 -28.83 2.87 15.44
N SER A 161 -29.12 4.17 15.36
CA SER A 161 -29.29 5.01 16.55
C SER A 161 -30.69 4.88 17.19
N ASP A 162 -31.60 4.08 16.60
CA ASP A 162 -32.93 3.82 17.12
C ASP A 162 -33.35 2.35 17.01
N SER A 163 -34.22 1.91 17.90
CA SER A 163 -34.67 0.51 17.99
C SER A 163 -35.63 0.05 16.87
N LEU A 164 -35.93 0.89 15.90
CA LEU A 164 -36.75 0.57 14.74
C LEU A 164 -35.94 0.56 13.45
N ASN A 165 -34.63 0.60 13.54
CA ASN A 165 -33.68 0.57 12.41
C ASN A 165 -33.96 1.65 11.35
N ARG A 166 -34.40 2.84 11.76
CA ARG A 166 -34.74 3.93 10.83
C ARG A 166 -33.61 4.89 10.56
N TYR A 167 -32.67 4.99 11.50
CA TYR A 167 -31.56 5.94 11.48
C TYR A 167 -30.23 5.21 11.56
N PRO A 168 -29.74 4.66 10.42
CA PRO A 168 -28.41 4.10 10.37
C PRO A 168 -27.38 5.21 10.52
N GLU A 169 -26.27 4.94 11.18
CA GLU A 169 -25.15 5.84 11.19
C GLU A 169 -24.46 5.82 9.81
N GLN A 170 -23.98 6.96 9.35
CA GLN A 170 -23.48 7.15 8.00
C GLN A 170 -22.07 7.77 8.02
N ILE A 171 -21.25 7.41 7.04
CA ILE A 171 -19.91 7.95 6.88
C ILE A 171 -19.94 9.50 6.85
N PHE A 172 -19.08 10.15 7.64
CA PHE A 172 -18.92 11.62 7.74
C PHE A 172 -20.19 12.43 8.04
N MET A 173 -21.30 11.78 8.37
CA MET A 173 -22.56 12.47 8.69
C MET A 173 -22.74 12.58 10.21
N LYS A 174 -23.53 13.60 10.63
CA LYS A 174 -23.93 13.72 12.03
C LYS A 174 -24.94 12.64 12.40
N PRO A 175 -24.95 12.17 13.66
CA PRO A 175 -25.93 11.19 14.13
C PRO A 175 -27.38 11.62 13.83
N ASN A 176 -28.23 10.65 13.52
CA ASN A 176 -29.65 10.84 13.18
C ASN A 176 -29.90 11.74 11.95
N SER A 177 -28.93 11.91 11.07
CA SER A 177 -29.13 12.59 9.80
C SER A 177 -30.05 11.75 8.88
N PRO A 178 -30.85 12.37 8.01
CA PRO A 178 -31.50 11.66 6.92
C PRO A 178 -30.47 10.92 6.06
N LEU A 179 -30.88 9.82 5.44
CA LEU A 179 -30.00 9.11 4.51
C LEU A 179 -29.47 10.05 3.45
N LYS A 180 -28.14 10.08 3.31
CA LYS A 180 -27.45 10.87 2.30
C LYS A 180 -27.26 10.04 1.04
N ASP A 181 -27.65 10.64 -0.08
CA ASP A 181 -27.35 10.09 -1.40
C ASP A 181 -25.89 10.38 -1.77
N PHE A 182 -25.19 9.31 -2.13
CA PHE A 182 -23.89 9.38 -2.78
C PHE A 182 -24.08 9.06 -4.26
N ASN A 183 -23.70 9.99 -5.12
CA ASN A 183 -23.76 9.82 -6.55
C ASN A 183 -22.54 9.06 -7.03
N LEU A 184 -22.76 7.98 -7.75
CA LEU A 184 -21.73 7.11 -8.30
C LEU A 184 -21.58 7.35 -9.80
N TRP A 185 -20.42 7.12 -10.32
CA TRP A 185 -20.20 6.90 -11.74
C TRP A 185 -20.69 5.47 -12.11
N PRO A 186 -21.42 5.26 -13.16
CA PRO A 186 -22.01 6.15 -14.15
C PRO A 186 -23.49 6.56 -13.89
N GLY A 187 -23.80 7.10 -12.71
CA GLY A 187 -25.12 7.69 -12.45
C GLY A 187 -26.06 6.88 -11.57
N LYS A 188 -25.56 5.90 -10.82
CA LYS A 188 -26.28 5.26 -9.71
C LYS A 188 -26.22 6.15 -8.46
N THR A 189 -27.10 5.88 -7.49
CA THR A 189 -27.09 6.50 -6.17
C THR A 189 -27.09 5.42 -5.09
N ARG A 190 -26.26 5.58 -4.07
CA ARG A 190 -26.17 4.68 -2.92
C ARG A 190 -26.08 5.45 -1.61
N HIS A 191 -26.34 4.76 -0.49
CA HIS A 191 -26.10 5.22 0.86
C HIS A 191 -24.90 4.46 1.42
N ILE A 192 -24.07 5.10 2.23
CA ILE A 192 -22.92 4.47 2.88
C ILE A 192 -23.16 4.52 4.38
N VAL A 193 -23.23 3.37 5.01
CA VAL A 193 -23.60 3.19 6.42
C VAL A 193 -22.50 2.46 7.18
N LEU A 194 -22.40 2.74 8.50
CA LEU A 194 -21.42 2.10 9.38
C LEU A 194 -21.92 0.72 9.82
N LEU A 195 -21.00 -0.24 9.80
CA LEU A 195 -21.21 -1.51 10.49
C LEU A 195 -21.20 -1.30 12.00
N ASP A 196 -21.92 -2.13 12.75
CA ASP A 196 -21.86 -2.10 14.23
C ASP A 196 -20.66 -2.92 14.72
N LEU A 197 -19.49 -2.32 14.67
CA LEU A 197 -18.21 -2.94 15.06
C LEU A 197 -18.09 -3.25 16.55
N ASN A 198 -19.09 -2.88 17.37
CA ASN A 198 -19.17 -3.29 18.77
C ASN A 198 -19.83 -4.67 18.95
N GLN A 199 -20.59 -5.15 17.95
CA GLN A 199 -21.25 -6.44 18.01
C GLN A 199 -20.25 -7.58 17.84
N GLN A 200 -20.33 -8.57 18.75
CA GLN A 200 -19.42 -9.72 18.67
C GLN A 200 -19.59 -10.49 17.36
N ARG A 201 -20.81 -10.62 16.86
CA ARG A 201 -21.11 -11.28 15.60
C ARG A 201 -20.44 -10.62 14.39
N VAL A 202 -20.35 -9.29 14.38
CA VAL A 202 -19.65 -8.54 13.33
C VAL A 202 -18.14 -8.72 13.47
N LYS A 203 -17.62 -8.68 14.70
CA LYS A 203 -16.20 -8.94 14.97
C LYS A 203 -15.78 -10.34 14.54
N ASP A 204 -16.60 -11.36 14.87
CA ASP A 204 -16.35 -12.75 14.49
C ASP A 204 -16.37 -12.90 12.94
N TYR A 205 -17.34 -12.28 12.27
CA TYR A 205 -17.40 -12.28 10.81
C TYR A 205 -16.16 -11.64 10.18
N MET A 206 -15.73 -10.47 10.67
CA MET A 206 -14.54 -9.81 10.15
C MET A 206 -13.26 -10.61 10.44
N MET A 207 -13.17 -11.27 11.59
CA MET A 207 -12.07 -12.19 11.90
C MET A 207 -11.99 -13.32 10.87
N ASP A 208 -13.11 -13.99 10.59
CA ASP A 208 -13.18 -15.07 9.61
C ASP A 208 -12.89 -14.56 8.19
N PHE A 209 -13.36 -13.36 7.87
CA PHE A 209 -13.14 -12.72 6.57
C PHE A 209 -11.65 -12.44 6.30
N TYR A 210 -10.92 -11.83 7.25
CA TYR A 210 -9.48 -11.57 7.09
C TYR A 210 -8.67 -12.85 7.06
N THR A 211 -8.97 -13.80 7.94
CA THR A 211 -8.25 -15.07 7.98
C THR A 211 -8.46 -15.94 6.75
N TYR A 212 -9.65 -15.84 6.11
CA TYR A 212 -9.91 -16.50 4.83
C TYR A 212 -8.92 -16.07 3.76
N TRP A 213 -8.64 -14.78 3.62
CA TRP A 213 -7.74 -14.30 2.56
C TRP A 213 -6.28 -14.66 2.80
N VAL A 214 -5.88 -14.99 4.03
CA VAL A 214 -4.51 -15.45 4.35
C VAL A 214 -4.26 -16.89 3.88
N ASP A 215 -5.28 -17.75 3.95
CA ASP A 215 -5.21 -19.16 3.57
C ASP A 215 -6.61 -19.64 3.10
N PRO A 216 -7.01 -19.28 1.85
CA PRO A 216 -8.37 -19.51 1.37
C PRO A 216 -8.80 -20.97 1.34
N ASN A 217 -7.88 -21.91 1.13
CA ASN A 217 -8.18 -23.34 1.11
C ASN A 217 -7.97 -24.03 2.47
N GLY A 218 -7.34 -23.35 3.45
CA GLY A 218 -7.12 -23.85 4.82
C GLY A 218 -6.11 -25.00 4.91
N ASP A 219 -5.19 -25.14 3.95
CA ASP A 219 -4.22 -26.25 3.91
C ASP A 219 -2.88 -25.94 4.59
N GLY A 220 -2.72 -24.73 5.12
CA GLY A 220 -1.51 -24.26 5.81
C GLY A 220 -0.34 -23.96 4.88
N LYS A 221 -0.58 -23.85 3.57
CA LYS A 221 0.34 -23.31 2.59
C LYS A 221 -0.24 -21.99 2.08
N PHE A 222 0.59 -21.01 1.91
CA PHE A 222 0.16 -19.64 1.59
C PHE A 222 0.38 -19.31 0.11
N ASP A 223 0.29 -20.32 -0.76
CA ASP A 223 0.48 -20.17 -2.20
C ASP A 223 -0.77 -19.64 -2.93
N ASP A 224 -1.91 -19.59 -2.25
CA ASP A 224 -3.18 -19.07 -2.77
C ASP A 224 -3.78 -17.92 -1.93
N GLY A 225 -3.10 -17.52 -0.85
CA GLY A 225 -3.48 -16.42 0.03
C GLY A 225 -2.65 -15.16 -0.17
N VAL A 226 -3.11 -14.07 0.44
CA VAL A 226 -2.37 -12.81 0.45
C VAL A 226 -1.11 -12.89 1.32
N ASP A 227 -0.06 -12.13 0.95
CA ASP A 227 1.09 -11.89 1.82
C ASP A 227 0.82 -10.77 2.84
N GLY A 228 -0.29 -10.07 2.71
CA GLY A 228 -0.71 -9.05 3.65
C GLY A 228 -1.82 -8.16 3.15
N PHE A 229 -2.07 -7.11 3.92
CA PHE A 229 -3.16 -6.17 3.69
C PHE A 229 -2.68 -4.73 3.75
N ARG A 230 -3.30 -3.85 2.97
CA ARG A 230 -3.42 -2.43 3.26
C ARG A 230 -4.81 -2.20 3.84
N ILE A 231 -4.93 -1.50 4.93
CA ILE A 231 -6.22 -1.22 5.56
C ILE A 231 -6.55 0.26 5.36
N ASP A 232 -7.71 0.50 4.79
CA ASP A 232 -8.25 1.82 4.57
C ASP A 232 -8.54 2.51 5.92
N HIS A 233 -8.16 3.76 6.04
CA HIS A 233 -8.23 4.68 7.18
C HIS A 233 -8.49 4.02 8.56
N ILE A 234 -7.49 3.33 9.10
CA ILE A 234 -7.54 2.80 10.45
C ILE A 234 -7.68 3.94 11.46
N MET A 235 -8.82 3.95 12.19
CA MET A 235 -9.13 4.96 13.20
C MET A 235 -9.31 4.31 14.56
N ASP A 236 -8.90 5.00 15.64
CA ASP A 236 -9.20 4.57 17.01
C ASP A 236 -10.61 4.99 17.47
N ASP A 237 -11.09 6.11 16.96
CA ASP A 237 -12.49 6.56 17.07
C ASP A 237 -13.04 6.74 15.64
N LEU A 238 -13.83 5.78 15.18
CA LEU A 238 -14.32 5.75 13.81
C LEU A 238 -15.13 7.02 13.49
N ASP A 239 -14.73 7.74 12.45
CA ASP A 239 -15.27 9.02 12.01
C ASP A 239 -15.29 10.12 13.10
N TYR A 240 -14.48 9.96 14.17
CA TYR A 240 -14.42 10.88 15.32
C TYR A 240 -15.79 11.11 15.98
N LYS A 241 -16.63 10.08 16.01
CA LYS A 241 -18.02 10.15 16.50
C LYS A 241 -18.19 9.76 17.96
N GLY A 242 -17.18 9.15 18.59
CA GLY A 242 -17.24 8.62 19.94
C GLY A 242 -18.20 7.41 20.07
N LEU A 243 -18.54 6.76 18.97
CA LEU A 243 -19.41 5.57 18.92
C LEU A 243 -18.62 4.28 18.95
N PHE A 244 -17.49 4.26 18.26
CA PHE A 244 -16.57 3.15 18.14
C PHE A 244 -15.19 3.66 18.52
N THR A 245 -14.83 3.48 19.78
CA THR A 245 -13.56 3.94 20.37
C THR A 245 -12.70 2.77 20.79
N ASP A 246 -11.40 3.01 21.01
CA ASP A 246 -10.40 1.98 21.33
C ASP A 246 -10.30 0.91 20.20
N MET A 247 -10.61 1.28 18.96
CA MET A 247 -10.69 0.38 17.82
C MET A 247 -9.33 -0.28 17.50
N TYR A 248 -8.23 0.42 17.74
CA TYR A 248 -6.89 -0.16 17.54
C TYR A 248 -6.72 -1.45 18.34
N ARG A 249 -7.10 -1.44 19.63
CA ARG A 249 -6.91 -2.58 20.55
C ARG A 249 -8.04 -3.60 20.53
N ASP A 250 -9.30 -3.13 20.37
CA ASP A 250 -10.49 -3.93 20.61
C ASP A 250 -11.09 -4.52 19.32
N PHE A 251 -10.65 -4.03 18.16
CA PHE A 251 -11.10 -4.52 16.87
C PHE A 251 -9.91 -4.96 15.98
N TRP A 252 -8.96 -4.06 15.66
CA TRP A 252 -7.90 -4.34 14.71
C TRP A 252 -6.85 -5.32 15.22
N ARG A 253 -6.33 -5.11 16.44
CA ARG A 253 -5.29 -5.99 17.00
C ARG A 253 -5.68 -7.47 17.03
N PRO A 254 -6.87 -7.88 17.52
CA PRO A 254 -7.25 -9.29 17.49
C PRO A 254 -7.25 -9.90 16.10
N ILE A 255 -7.69 -9.15 15.08
CA ILE A 255 -7.71 -9.59 13.68
C ILE A 255 -6.28 -9.80 13.16
N PHE A 256 -5.42 -8.79 13.32
CA PHE A 256 -4.04 -8.88 12.81
C PHE A 256 -3.22 -9.96 13.55
N ASP A 257 -3.37 -10.07 14.86
CA ASP A 257 -2.71 -11.12 15.65
C ASP A 257 -3.16 -12.53 15.19
N GLN A 258 -4.46 -12.71 14.86
CA GLN A 258 -4.96 -13.99 14.36
C GLN A 258 -4.42 -14.29 12.96
N CYS A 259 -4.40 -13.31 12.04
CA CYS A 259 -3.79 -13.48 10.72
C CYS A 259 -2.31 -13.88 10.83
N LYS A 260 -1.55 -13.22 11.72
CA LYS A 260 -0.14 -13.54 11.98
C LYS A 260 0.07 -14.87 12.72
N THR A 261 -0.95 -15.38 13.43
CA THR A 261 -0.92 -16.73 13.99
C THR A 261 -1.02 -17.79 12.89
N ILE A 262 -1.79 -17.53 11.83
CA ILE A 262 -1.93 -18.40 10.67
C ILE A 262 -0.65 -18.31 9.82
N ASN A 263 -0.28 -17.12 9.35
CA ASN A 263 0.93 -16.87 8.58
C ASN A 263 1.76 -15.76 9.25
N PRO A 264 2.89 -16.08 9.92
CA PRO A 264 3.72 -15.09 10.62
C PRO A 264 4.31 -14.00 9.72
N ASN A 265 4.30 -14.19 8.42
CA ASN A 265 4.81 -13.25 7.44
C ASN A 265 3.76 -12.26 6.91
N VAL A 266 2.49 -12.36 7.35
CA VAL A 266 1.45 -11.40 6.97
C VAL A 266 1.89 -9.99 7.33
N PHE A 267 1.91 -9.12 6.33
CA PHE A 267 2.24 -7.71 6.48
C PHE A 267 0.97 -6.85 6.50
N VAL A 268 0.88 -5.97 7.47
CA VAL A 268 -0.25 -5.05 7.60
C VAL A 268 0.23 -3.61 7.47
N LEU A 269 -0.17 -2.98 6.38
CA LEU A 269 0.05 -1.57 6.12
C LEU A 269 -1.22 -0.79 6.46
N GLY A 270 -1.19 0.02 7.51
CA GLY A 270 -2.32 0.86 7.87
C GLY A 270 -2.26 2.23 7.18
N GLU A 271 -3.41 2.70 6.71
CA GLU A 271 -3.54 4.12 6.40
C GLU A 271 -4.04 4.85 7.64
N GLN A 272 -3.24 5.81 8.12
CA GLN A 272 -3.67 6.71 9.19
C GLN A 272 -4.69 7.71 8.67
N SER A 273 -5.77 7.93 9.42
CA SER A 273 -6.83 8.86 9.04
C SER A 273 -6.39 10.34 9.08
N ASN A 274 -5.42 10.67 9.94
CA ASN A 274 -4.80 11.98 9.97
C ASN A 274 -3.48 11.96 9.20
N TRP A 275 -3.48 12.43 7.98
CA TRP A 275 -2.30 12.43 7.10
C TRP A 275 -1.15 13.34 7.59
N ASN A 276 -1.40 14.24 8.56
CA ASN A 276 -0.33 15.03 9.18
C ASN A 276 0.47 14.25 10.24
N GLU A 277 0.03 13.06 10.62
CA GLU A 277 0.68 12.21 11.60
C GLU A 277 1.54 11.14 10.93
N TYR A 278 2.52 10.62 11.67
CA TYR A 278 3.37 9.54 11.18
C TYR A 278 2.71 8.16 11.29
N GLY A 279 1.63 8.03 12.06
CA GLY A 279 0.90 6.78 12.24
C GLY A 279 1.51 5.80 13.25
N GLU A 280 2.54 6.21 14.02
CA GLU A 280 3.22 5.32 14.97
C GLU A 280 2.30 4.79 16.06
N GLN A 281 1.36 5.59 16.56
CA GLN A 281 0.38 5.12 17.56
C GLN A 281 -0.53 4.05 16.97
N MET A 282 -1.06 4.28 15.77
CA MET A 282 -1.87 3.31 15.04
C MET A 282 -1.13 1.98 14.90
N VAL A 283 0.12 1.99 14.42
CA VAL A 283 0.96 0.80 14.25
C VAL A 283 1.17 0.07 15.59
N LEU A 284 1.57 0.79 16.63
CA LEU A 284 1.88 0.20 17.94
C LEU A 284 0.64 -0.41 18.61
N GLU A 285 -0.52 0.26 18.55
CA GLU A 285 -1.71 -0.19 19.26
C GLU A 285 -2.53 -1.21 18.46
N SER A 286 -2.63 -1.07 17.12
CA SER A 286 -3.38 -2.02 16.30
C SER A 286 -2.62 -3.31 15.97
N GLY A 287 -1.29 -3.32 16.09
CA GLY A 287 -0.47 -4.45 15.65
C GLY A 287 -0.21 -4.48 14.14
N ALA A 288 -0.49 -3.40 13.42
CA ALA A 288 -0.03 -3.20 12.06
C ALA A 288 1.51 -3.14 12.02
N ASP A 289 2.10 -3.40 10.86
CA ASP A 289 3.56 -3.39 10.68
C ASP A 289 4.06 -2.06 10.15
N ALA A 290 3.24 -1.33 9.40
CA ALA A 290 3.65 -0.11 8.73
C ALA A 290 2.53 0.93 8.65
N ALA A 291 2.95 2.19 8.44
CA ALA A 291 2.09 3.32 8.07
C ALA A 291 2.62 4.02 6.83
N PHE A 292 1.76 4.71 6.09
CA PHE A 292 2.19 5.57 4.98
C PHE A 292 2.92 6.81 5.47
N SER A 293 4.00 7.19 4.79
CA SER A 293 4.78 8.39 5.10
C SER A 293 4.20 9.63 4.44
N PHE A 294 2.96 10.02 4.82
CA PHE A 294 2.35 11.27 4.36
C PHE A 294 3.19 12.51 4.70
N PRO A 295 3.79 12.64 5.90
CA PRO A 295 4.66 13.77 6.20
C PRO A 295 5.82 13.91 5.22
N LEU A 296 6.42 12.80 4.76
CA LEU A 296 7.48 12.85 3.75
C LEU A 296 6.93 13.31 2.40
N ARG A 297 5.78 12.80 1.97
CA ARG A 297 5.14 13.24 0.74
C ARG A 297 4.88 14.75 0.75
N PHE A 298 4.34 15.30 1.84
CA PHE A 298 4.12 16.73 1.98
C PHE A 298 5.43 17.53 1.99
N ALA A 299 6.47 17.04 2.67
CA ALA A 299 7.78 17.68 2.64
C ALA A 299 8.38 17.72 1.23
N LEU A 300 8.20 16.68 0.43
CA LEU A 300 8.62 16.62 -0.98
C LEU A 300 7.78 17.56 -1.87
N ALA A 301 6.48 17.69 -1.58
CA ALA A 301 5.58 18.61 -2.28
C ALA A 301 5.77 20.09 -1.89
N GLY A 302 6.62 20.39 -0.92
CA GLY A 302 6.85 21.76 -0.46
C GLY A 302 5.76 22.30 0.46
N GLU A 303 4.93 21.45 1.04
CA GLU A 303 3.77 21.81 1.85
C GLU A 303 3.93 21.44 3.32
N GLU A 304 3.34 22.23 4.22
CA GLU A 304 3.14 21.86 5.62
C GLU A 304 1.72 21.34 5.77
N GLY A 305 1.59 20.01 5.77
CA GLY A 305 0.41 19.33 6.28
C GLY A 305 -0.93 19.74 5.69
N THR A 306 -1.07 19.76 4.38
CA THR A 306 -2.37 19.98 3.75
C THR A 306 -2.93 18.68 3.19
N HIS A 307 -4.24 18.51 3.37
CA HIS A 307 -5.05 17.47 2.73
C HIS A 307 -5.25 17.76 1.24
N ASP A 308 -4.29 18.43 0.57
CA ASP A 308 -4.53 18.89 -0.79
C ASP A 308 -4.42 17.75 -1.80
N MET A 309 -5.59 17.13 -1.98
CA MET A 309 -5.92 16.46 -3.23
C MET A 309 -6.00 17.45 -4.40
N TYR A 310 -5.99 18.75 -4.10
CA TYR A 310 -6.15 19.83 -5.07
C TYR A 310 -4.85 20.59 -5.26
N ILE A 311 -4.37 20.66 -6.48
CA ILE A 311 -3.20 21.45 -6.85
C ILE A 311 -3.70 22.74 -7.47
N ASP A 312 -3.15 23.88 -7.02
CA ASP A 312 -3.34 25.14 -7.73
C ASP A 312 -2.61 25.07 -9.10
N PRO A 313 -3.35 25.00 -10.22
CA PRO A 313 -2.73 24.93 -11.54
C PRO A 313 -1.88 26.16 -11.88
N SER A 314 -1.94 27.23 -11.09
CA SER A 314 -1.07 28.40 -11.23
C SER A 314 0.28 28.24 -10.53
N SER A 315 0.50 27.17 -9.75
CA SER A 315 1.78 26.90 -9.11
C SER A 315 2.86 26.60 -10.16
N ASN A 316 4.06 27.17 -9.97
CA ASN A 316 5.22 26.91 -10.83
C ASN A 316 5.96 25.61 -10.45
N GLY A 317 5.26 24.61 -9.90
CA GLY A 317 5.84 23.42 -9.33
C GLY A 317 6.11 23.58 -7.83
N VAL A 318 6.85 22.64 -7.25
CA VAL A 318 7.13 22.57 -5.82
C VAL A 318 8.53 23.08 -5.49
N VAL A 319 8.73 23.50 -4.24
CA VAL A 319 10.05 23.82 -3.69
C VAL A 319 10.44 22.69 -2.74
N MET A 320 11.33 21.81 -3.18
CA MET A 320 11.92 20.78 -2.34
C MET A 320 13.00 21.39 -1.45
N GLU A 321 12.76 21.41 -0.15
CA GLU A 321 13.70 21.97 0.83
C GLU A 321 14.49 20.85 1.55
N PRO A 322 15.80 20.69 1.28
CA PRO A 322 16.62 19.64 1.87
C PRO A 322 16.53 19.54 3.39
N ASP A 323 16.61 20.65 4.11
CA ASP A 323 16.56 20.65 5.58
C ASP A 323 15.22 20.18 6.13
N ARG A 324 14.11 20.50 5.47
CA ARG A 324 12.78 19.99 5.84
C ARG A 324 12.68 18.50 5.58
N ILE A 325 13.10 18.04 4.41
CA ILE A 325 13.10 16.61 4.05
C ILE A 325 13.95 15.82 5.05
N HIS A 326 15.16 16.29 5.37
CA HIS A 326 16.01 15.68 6.40
C HIS A 326 15.32 15.62 7.77
N GLY A 327 14.66 16.71 8.17
CA GLY A 327 13.93 16.78 9.43
C GLY A 327 12.83 15.73 9.53
N VAL A 328 12.00 15.61 8.52
CA VAL A 328 10.88 14.65 8.46
C VAL A 328 11.39 13.20 8.44
N VAL A 329 12.44 12.90 7.69
CA VAL A 329 13.03 11.55 7.66
C VAL A 329 13.59 11.17 9.04
N LEU A 330 14.34 12.05 9.69
CA LEU A 330 14.90 11.79 11.02
C LEU A 330 13.81 11.62 12.08
N GLU A 331 12.75 12.43 12.01
CA GLU A 331 11.61 12.31 12.92
C GLU A 331 10.89 10.98 12.70
N GLY A 332 10.62 10.57 11.45
CA GLY A 332 10.06 9.27 11.13
C GLY A 332 10.88 8.13 11.71
N ILE A 333 12.20 8.12 11.46
CA ILE A 333 13.10 7.10 12.03
C ILE A 333 13.00 7.04 13.57
N SER A 334 12.86 8.18 14.24
CA SER A 334 12.81 8.24 15.71
C SER A 334 11.51 7.72 16.32
N ARG A 335 10.42 7.67 15.53
CA ARG A 335 9.08 7.28 15.99
C ARG A 335 8.81 5.79 15.85
N PHE A 336 9.44 5.13 14.89
CA PHE A 336 9.24 3.71 14.62
C PHE A 336 10.37 2.86 15.25
N SER A 337 10.06 1.60 15.55
CA SER A 337 11.00 0.61 16.05
C SER A 337 11.66 -0.17 14.91
N ASP A 338 12.67 -1.00 15.23
CA ASP A 338 13.33 -1.86 14.23
C ASP A 338 12.40 -2.89 13.56
N SER A 339 11.22 -3.12 14.14
CA SER A 339 10.22 -4.08 13.63
C SER A 339 9.00 -3.42 12.99
N THR A 340 9.00 -2.11 12.85
CA THR A 340 7.90 -1.34 12.25
C THR A 340 8.44 -0.44 11.15
N PHE A 341 7.61 -0.14 10.13
CA PHE A 341 8.09 0.45 8.90
C PHE A 341 7.28 1.69 8.52
N THR A 342 7.89 2.54 7.69
CA THR A 342 7.17 3.55 6.92
C THR A 342 7.13 3.15 5.46
N VAL A 343 6.03 3.40 4.79
CA VAL A 343 5.90 3.24 3.34
C VAL A 343 5.96 4.60 2.68
N ASN A 344 7.06 4.86 1.97
CA ASN A 344 7.27 6.10 1.23
C ASN A 344 6.46 6.06 -0.08
N PHE A 345 5.84 7.17 -0.44
CA PHE A 345 5.10 7.30 -1.69
C PHE A 345 5.06 8.75 -2.16
N LEU A 346 4.87 8.97 -3.46
CA LEU A 346 4.68 10.29 -4.05
C LEU A 346 3.21 10.56 -4.36
N GLU A 347 2.50 9.53 -4.77
CA GLU A 347 1.09 9.56 -5.17
C GLU A 347 0.41 8.23 -4.88
N ASN A 348 -0.91 8.24 -4.77
CA ASN A 348 -1.76 7.07 -4.67
C ASN A 348 -3.11 7.36 -5.36
N HIS A 349 -4.08 6.48 -5.19
CA HIS A 349 -5.41 6.61 -5.82
C HIS A 349 -6.29 7.73 -5.22
N ASP A 350 -5.87 8.38 -4.11
CA ASP A 350 -6.60 9.46 -3.43
C ASP A 350 -5.88 10.81 -3.55
N THR A 351 -4.65 10.82 -4.04
CA THR A 351 -3.86 12.05 -4.16
C THR A 351 -3.64 12.42 -5.62
N ALA A 352 -3.36 13.70 -5.87
CA ALA A 352 -2.94 14.13 -7.20
C ALA A 352 -1.69 13.38 -7.68
N ARG A 353 -1.63 13.09 -8.98
CA ARG A 353 -0.46 12.51 -9.64
C ARG A 353 0.76 13.41 -9.48
N TRP A 354 1.92 12.84 -9.19
CA TRP A 354 3.13 13.61 -8.92
C TRP A 354 3.54 14.50 -10.08
N ALA A 355 3.38 14.03 -11.31
CA ALA A 355 3.63 14.84 -12.49
C ALA A 355 2.75 16.11 -12.53
N SER A 356 1.51 16.06 -12.03
CA SER A 356 0.66 17.23 -11.87
C SER A 356 1.14 18.13 -10.73
N VAL A 357 1.55 17.55 -9.59
CA VAL A 357 2.11 18.29 -8.44
C VAL A 357 3.30 19.16 -8.84
N VAL A 358 4.18 18.60 -9.67
CA VAL A 358 5.38 19.31 -10.13
C VAL A 358 5.17 20.03 -11.48
N ASN A 359 3.93 20.18 -11.93
CA ASN A 359 3.56 20.85 -13.18
C ASN A 359 4.36 20.33 -14.41
N GLY A 360 4.52 19.01 -14.48
CA GLY A 360 5.25 18.33 -15.56
C GLY A 360 6.76 18.56 -15.56
N ASN A 361 7.35 19.12 -14.50
CA ASN A 361 8.78 19.38 -14.43
C ASN A 361 9.59 18.07 -14.35
N PRO A 362 10.32 17.67 -15.42
CA PRO A 362 11.01 16.39 -15.47
C PRO A 362 12.12 16.28 -14.42
N HIS A 363 12.78 17.37 -14.07
CA HIS A 363 13.86 17.36 -13.07
C HIS A 363 13.32 17.09 -11.68
N GLN A 364 12.17 17.67 -11.34
CA GLN A 364 11.51 17.40 -10.05
C GLN A 364 10.93 15.98 -9.99
N MET A 365 10.46 15.43 -11.11
CA MET A 365 10.06 14.02 -11.18
C MET A 365 11.26 13.10 -10.94
N HIS A 366 12.42 13.35 -11.56
CA HIS A 366 13.64 12.58 -11.35
C HIS A 366 14.14 12.65 -9.90
N SER A 367 14.23 13.86 -9.34
CA SER A 367 14.69 14.05 -7.95
C SER A 367 13.77 13.38 -6.94
N ALA A 368 12.44 13.47 -7.13
CA ALA A 368 11.46 12.81 -6.28
C ALA A 368 11.56 11.28 -6.35
N ALA A 369 11.78 10.71 -7.54
CA ALA A 369 12.00 9.29 -7.71
C ALA A 369 13.22 8.79 -6.92
N ILE A 370 14.35 9.54 -6.97
CA ILE A 370 15.55 9.23 -6.17
C ILE A 370 15.20 9.23 -4.67
N LEU A 371 14.51 10.27 -4.20
CA LEU A 371 14.17 10.41 -2.79
C LEU A 371 13.17 9.34 -2.34
N ASN A 372 12.13 9.05 -3.13
CA ASN A 372 11.17 7.99 -2.81
C ASN A 372 11.85 6.62 -2.67
N LEU A 373 12.78 6.28 -3.56
CA LEU A 373 13.40 4.97 -3.63
C LEU A 373 14.60 4.78 -2.70
N LEU A 374 15.36 5.84 -2.40
CA LEU A 374 16.64 5.71 -1.69
C LEU A 374 16.64 6.25 -0.26
N LEU A 375 15.65 7.03 0.16
CA LEU A 375 15.45 7.38 1.56
C LEU A 375 15.04 6.14 2.38
N PRO A 376 15.20 6.14 3.72
CA PRO A 376 14.71 5.06 4.58
C PRO A 376 13.21 4.82 4.42
N GLY A 377 12.80 3.57 4.48
CA GLY A 377 11.41 3.14 4.31
C GLY A 377 11.23 2.19 3.13
N ILE A 378 10.03 1.64 3.01
CA ILE A 378 9.62 0.78 1.90
C ILE A 378 9.03 1.70 0.82
N PRO A 379 9.61 1.77 -0.38
CA PRO A 379 9.04 2.62 -1.43
C PRO A 379 7.79 1.99 -2.04
N SER A 380 6.77 2.82 -2.26
CA SER A 380 5.60 2.50 -3.06
C SER A 380 5.59 3.38 -4.32
N ILE A 381 5.31 2.76 -5.45
CA ILE A 381 5.14 3.39 -6.76
C ILE A 381 3.69 3.15 -7.17
N TYR A 382 2.94 4.21 -7.41
CA TYR A 382 1.59 4.07 -7.92
C TYR A 382 1.65 3.89 -9.45
N TYR A 383 0.87 2.96 -10.00
CA TYR A 383 0.94 2.60 -11.42
C TYR A 383 0.88 3.84 -12.34
N GLY A 384 1.77 3.90 -13.32
CA GLY A 384 1.91 5.04 -14.21
C GLY A 384 2.71 6.23 -13.65
N GLN A 385 3.11 6.20 -12.37
CA GLN A 385 4.04 7.17 -11.78
C GLN A 385 5.39 7.13 -12.50
N GLU A 386 5.85 5.94 -12.86
CA GLU A 386 7.08 5.69 -13.63
C GLU A 386 7.02 6.19 -15.08
N LEU A 387 5.81 6.48 -15.56
CA LEU A 387 5.58 7.08 -16.88
C LEU A 387 5.34 8.59 -16.81
N GLY A 388 5.10 9.13 -15.61
CA GLY A 388 4.76 10.54 -15.41
C GLY A 388 3.31 10.87 -15.78
N LEU A 389 2.37 9.95 -15.50
CA LEU A 389 0.96 10.23 -15.72
C LEU A 389 0.50 11.43 -14.90
N THR A 390 -0.30 12.27 -15.52
CA THR A 390 -0.92 13.45 -14.90
C THR A 390 -2.33 13.15 -14.44
N GLY A 391 -2.84 13.89 -13.48
CA GLY A 391 -4.22 13.80 -12.98
C GLY A 391 -4.35 14.50 -11.64
N GLN A 392 -5.52 15.06 -11.40
CA GLN A 392 -5.92 15.64 -10.12
C GLN A 392 -7.41 15.45 -9.93
N THR A 393 -7.89 15.54 -8.69
CA THR A 393 -9.31 15.43 -8.40
C THR A 393 -10.10 16.63 -8.92
N HIS A 394 -11.37 16.42 -9.21
CA HIS A 394 -12.32 17.43 -9.67
C HIS A 394 -13.57 17.48 -8.78
N GLU A 395 -14.45 18.46 -9.03
CA GLU A 395 -15.72 18.65 -8.32
C GLU A 395 -16.93 18.40 -9.25
N TRP A 396 -17.07 17.20 -9.78
CA TRP A 396 -18.21 16.81 -10.63
C TRP A 396 -19.44 16.33 -9.85
N GLY A 397 -19.33 16.25 -8.50
CA GLY A 397 -20.43 15.90 -7.62
C GLY A 397 -20.74 14.39 -7.54
N SER A 398 -19.79 13.55 -7.93
CA SER A 398 -19.84 12.08 -7.78
C SER A 398 -18.43 11.55 -7.51
N ASP A 399 -18.31 10.23 -7.32
CA ASP A 399 -17.00 9.55 -7.23
C ASP A 399 -16.17 9.66 -8.51
N ALA A 400 -16.78 10.06 -9.64
CA ALA A 400 -16.05 10.45 -10.86
C ALA A 400 -15.00 11.55 -10.63
N ASN A 401 -15.11 12.32 -9.54
CA ASN A 401 -14.12 13.32 -9.13
C ASN A 401 -12.68 12.77 -9.11
N HIS A 402 -12.50 11.49 -8.84
CA HIS A 402 -11.21 10.82 -8.73
C HIS A 402 -10.76 10.08 -10.00
N ILE A 403 -11.57 10.02 -11.06
CA ILE A 403 -11.19 9.31 -12.30
C ILE A 403 -9.85 9.80 -12.85
N PRO A 404 -9.54 11.12 -12.88
CA PRO A 404 -8.27 11.59 -13.47
C PRO A 404 -7.01 11.10 -12.77
N VAL A 405 -7.08 10.71 -11.49
CA VAL A 405 -5.93 10.10 -10.78
C VAL A 405 -5.94 8.58 -10.89
N ARG A 406 -6.96 8.00 -11.53
CA ARG A 406 -7.22 6.55 -11.64
C ARG A 406 -7.38 6.09 -13.10
N GLU A 407 -6.87 6.88 -14.06
CA GLU A 407 -6.98 6.61 -15.48
C GLU A 407 -6.22 5.35 -15.91
N GLY A 408 -6.62 4.79 -17.07
CA GLY A 408 -6.03 3.57 -17.62
C GLY A 408 -4.54 3.68 -17.88
N PHE A 409 -3.78 2.61 -17.57
CA PHE A 409 -2.34 2.54 -17.83
C PHE A 409 -2.06 2.50 -19.34
N PRO A 410 -1.24 3.41 -19.88
CA PRO A 410 -1.02 3.52 -21.32
C PRO A 410 0.06 2.53 -21.80
N TRP A 411 -0.34 1.29 -22.06
CA TRP A 411 0.55 0.28 -22.63
C TRP A 411 1.06 0.71 -24.01
N THR A 412 0.16 1.23 -24.84
CA THR A 412 0.42 1.83 -26.14
C THR A 412 -0.26 3.19 -26.23
N ALA A 413 0.08 4.00 -27.25
CA ALA A 413 -0.57 5.29 -27.48
C ALA A 413 -1.94 5.18 -28.19
N ASP A 414 -2.30 4.00 -28.66
CA ASP A 414 -3.59 3.77 -29.33
C ASP A 414 -4.68 3.42 -28.31
N TYR A 415 -5.58 4.36 -28.04
CA TYR A 415 -6.71 4.12 -27.13
C TYR A 415 -7.72 3.08 -27.62
N ASN A 416 -7.58 2.55 -28.83
CA ASN A 416 -8.35 1.41 -29.33
C ASN A 416 -7.62 0.08 -29.21
N ASP A 417 -6.39 0.09 -28.67
CA ASP A 417 -5.67 -1.15 -28.37
C ASP A 417 -6.48 -1.95 -27.33
N PRO A 418 -6.81 -3.22 -27.60
CA PRO A 418 -7.66 -4.00 -26.71
C PRO A 418 -7.12 -4.18 -25.29
N GLY A 419 -5.80 -4.05 -25.09
CA GLY A 419 -5.21 -4.19 -23.77
C GLY A 419 -5.31 -2.95 -22.88
N ASN A 420 -5.68 -1.79 -23.43
CA ASN A 420 -5.84 -0.56 -22.65
C ASN A 420 -7.19 -0.55 -21.91
N ALA A 421 -7.12 -0.57 -20.57
CA ALA A 421 -8.29 -0.62 -19.70
C ALA A 421 -8.91 0.78 -19.51
N LEU A 422 -9.79 1.16 -20.42
CA LEU A 422 -10.41 2.49 -20.51
C LEU A 422 -11.91 2.45 -20.14
N TRP A 423 -12.23 1.89 -18.97
CA TRP A 423 -13.59 1.68 -18.46
C TRP A 423 -14.45 2.96 -18.41
N TYR A 424 -13.86 4.14 -18.42
CA TYR A 424 -14.52 5.46 -18.42
C TYR A 424 -14.59 6.12 -19.81
N LYS A 425 -14.15 5.44 -20.88
CA LYS A 425 -14.10 5.95 -22.25
C LYS A 425 -15.49 6.38 -22.73
N ASP A 426 -15.56 7.55 -23.39
CA ASP A 426 -16.76 8.12 -23.99
C ASP A 426 -17.95 8.36 -23.02
N THR A 427 -17.67 8.49 -21.69
CA THR A 427 -18.71 8.52 -20.66
C THR A 427 -18.97 9.89 -20.03
N GLY A 428 -18.20 10.93 -20.31
CA GLY A 428 -18.42 12.25 -19.73
C GLY A 428 -17.19 13.18 -19.75
N GLU A 429 -17.26 14.27 -18.98
CA GLU A 429 -16.21 15.31 -18.92
C GLU A 429 -14.83 14.77 -18.49
N TRP A 430 -14.81 13.71 -17.70
CA TRP A 430 -13.60 13.00 -17.29
C TRP A 430 -12.88 12.33 -18.45
N TRP A 431 -13.62 11.89 -19.50
CA TRP A 431 -13.01 11.39 -20.72
C TRP A 431 -12.48 12.53 -21.58
N ASP A 432 -13.24 13.61 -21.74
CA ASP A 432 -12.85 14.78 -22.54
C ASP A 432 -11.59 15.44 -21.97
N GLY A 433 -11.39 15.41 -20.65
CA GLY A 433 -10.22 15.95 -19.94
C GLY A 433 -9.04 14.96 -19.78
N SER A 434 -9.20 13.71 -20.20
CA SER A 434 -8.20 12.66 -20.05
C SER A 434 -6.90 12.97 -20.82
N PHE A 435 -5.76 12.57 -20.27
CA PHE A 435 -4.47 12.65 -21.00
C PHE A 435 -4.49 11.80 -22.29
N TRP A 436 -5.36 10.78 -22.37
CA TRP A 436 -5.60 9.99 -23.57
C TRP A 436 -6.13 10.82 -24.75
N GLN A 437 -6.79 11.95 -24.49
CA GLN A 437 -7.30 12.88 -25.49
C GLN A 437 -6.28 13.95 -25.90
N SER A 438 -5.06 13.87 -25.40
CA SER A 438 -4.00 14.86 -25.67
C SER A 438 -2.82 14.25 -26.44
N GLU A 439 -2.01 15.10 -27.08
CA GLU A 439 -0.76 14.67 -27.73
C GLU A 439 0.27 14.09 -26.73
N ALA A 440 0.08 14.31 -25.42
CA ALA A 440 0.96 13.79 -24.38
C ALA A 440 1.03 12.25 -24.38
N ILE A 441 -0.05 11.56 -24.76
CA ILE A 441 -0.10 10.09 -24.84
C ILE A 441 1.02 9.50 -25.69
N ASN A 442 1.45 10.19 -26.74
CA ASN A 442 2.53 9.74 -27.62
C ASN A 442 3.89 9.62 -26.92
N HIS A 443 4.07 10.28 -25.77
CA HIS A 443 5.29 10.24 -24.96
C HIS A 443 5.07 9.54 -23.61
N LEU A 444 3.83 9.45 -23.15
CA LEU A 444 3.47 8.83 -21.87
C LEU A 444 3.29 7.32 -21.97
N SER A 445 3.05 6.75 -23.17
CA SER A 445 2.87 5.32 -23.31
C SER A 445 4.15 4.56 -22.93
N LEU A 446 3.97 3.38 -22.32
CA LEU A 446 5.09 2.51 -21.97
C LEU A 446 5.92 2.16 -23.20
N GLU A 447 5.27 1.80 -24.31
CA GLU A 447 5.94 1.49 -25.58
C GLU A 447 6.89 2.61 -26.02
N ALA A 448 6.48 3.87 -25.93
CA ALA A 448 7.31 5.01 -26.30
C ALA A 448 8.48 5.19 -25.32
N GLN A 449 8.23 5.06 -24.01
CA GLN A 449 9.27 5.27 -23.00
C GLN A 449 10.30 4.16 -22.96
N GLN A 450 9.93 2.92 -23.24
CA GLN A 450 10.89 1.81 -23.36
C GLN A 450 11.87 2.01 -24.54
N GLN A 451 11.49 2.75 -25.56
CA GLN A 451 12.36 3.07 -26.70
C GLN A 451 13.31 4.23 -26.43
N ASP A 452 13.02 5.08 -25.44
CA ASP A 452 13.82 6.25 -25.06
C ASP A 452 14.62 5.97 -23.79
N GLN A 453 15.94 5.77 -23.93
CA GLN A 453 16.86 5.50 -22.81
C GLN A 453 16.96 6.66 -21.79
N THR A 454 16.43 7.82 -22.10
CA THR A 454 16.40 9.00 -21.22
C THR A 454 15.04 9.20 -20.55
N SER A 455 14.08 8.31 -20.80
CA SER A 455 12.73 8.38 -20.27
C SER A 455 12.66 8.25 -18.75
N LEU A 456 11.56 8.70 -18.16
CA LEU A 456 11.29 8.56 -16.75
C LEU A 456 11.20 7.06 -16.35
N TRP A 457 10.65 6.22 -17.20
CA TRP A 457 10.60 4.76 -16.99
C TRP A 457 12.00 4.16 -16.80
N HIS A 458 12.97 4.51 -17.67
CA HIS A 458 14.34 4.05 -17.52
C HIS A 458 15.00 4.61 -16.25
N HIS A 459 14.64 5.81 -15.84
CA HIS A 459 15.13 6.37 -14.58
C HIS A 459 14.63 5.55 -13.37
N TYR A 460 13.33 5.20 -13.31
CA TYR A 460 12.78 4.31 -12.29
C TYR A 460 13.42 2.92 -12.33
N LEU A 461 13.53 2.32 -13.52
CA LEU A 461 14.17 1.03 -13.71
C LEU A 461 15.58 1.00 -13.11
N ASN A 462 16.42 1.99 -13.44
CA ASN A 462 17.78 2.08 -12.95
C ASN A 462 17.84 2.27 -11.42
N LEU A 463 16.98 3.09 -10.86
CA LEU A 463 16.92 3.34 -9.41
C LEU A 463 16.44 2.12 -8.62
N ILE A 464 15.44 1.40 -9.11
CA ILE A 464 14.94 0.19 -8.47
C ILE A 464 16.01 -0.90 -8.52
N GLN A 465 16.68 -1.08 -9.66
CA GLN A 465 17.81 -2.01 -9.78
C GLN A 465 18.94 -1.64 -8.83
N LEU A 466 19.28 -0.37 -8.73
CA LEU A 466 20.28 0.14 -7.79
C LEU A 466 19.90 -0.21 -6.34
N ARG A 467 18.68 0.10 -5.92
CA ARG A 467 18.18 -0.25 -4.58
C ARG A 467 18.25 -1.75 -4.33
N ASN A 468 17.84 -2.56 -5.29
CA ASN A 468 17.82 -4.02 -5.14
C ASN A 468 19.23 -4.63 -5.05
N GLN A 469 20.23 -4.02 -5.69
CA GLN A 469 21.63 -4.47 -5.67
C GLN A 469 22.42 -3.99 -4.44
N HIS A 470 22.00 -2.90 -3.79
CA HIS A 470 22.71 -2.21 -2.73
C HIS A 470 21.92 -2.24 -1.43
N GLU A 471 22.31 -3.16 -0.52
CA GLU A 471 21.62 -3.37 0.77
C GLU A 471 21.60 -2.11 1.64
N GLU A 472 22.60 -1.24 1.53
CA GLU A 472 22.66 0.02 2.26
C GLU A 472 21.46 0.94 1.95
N PHE A 473 20.86 0.88 0.78
CA PHE A 473 19.64 1.63 0.47
C PHE A 473 18.37 1.00 1.05
N ARG A 474 18.40 -0.29 1.34
CA ARG A 474 17.27 -1.03 1.91
C ARG A 474 17.31 -1.08 3.44
N LEU A 475 18.48 -1.40 4.00
CA LEU A 475 18.69 -1.77 5.40
C LEU A 475 19.61 -0.81 6.16
N GLY A 476 20.19 0.18 5.46
CA GLY A 476 21.24 1.02 6.02
C GLY A 476 20.75 2.17 6.88
N ASP A 477 21.63 2.59 7.79
CA ASP A 477 21.45 3.82 8.54
C ASP A 477 21.42 5.04 7.62
N TYR A 478 20.73 6.08 8.05
CA TYR A 478 20.61 7.36 7.34
C TYR A 478 21.40 8.45 8.03
N GLU A 479 22.28 9.10 7.28
CA GLU A 479 23.07 10.26 7.75
C GLU A 479 22.82 11.45 6.81
N PRO A 480 22.04 12.47 7.24
CA PRO A 480 21.89 13.71 6.46
C PRO A 480 23.19 14.51 6.49
N ILE A 481 23.54 15.11 5.36
CA ILE A 481 24.66 16.05 5.25
C ILE A 481 24.10 17.43 4.90
N ARG A 482 24.08 18.32 5.88
CA ARG A 482 23.61 19.69 5.67
C ARG A 482 24.65 20.50 4.92
N MET A 483 24.21 21.13 3.84
CA MET A 483 25.03 21.96 2.99
C MET A 483 24.74 23.44 3.25
N GLU A 484 25.72 24.33 2.92
CA GLU A 484 25.49 25.77 2.96
C GLU A 484 24.55 26.22 1.82
N ASP A 485 24.57 25.50 0.70
CA ASP A 485 23.66 25.74 -0.41
C ASP A 485 22.31 25.04 -0.10
N PRO A 486 21.21 25.80 -0.01
CA PRO A 486 19.91 25.28 0.36
C PRO A 486 19.24 24.40 -0.74
N GLU A 487 19.78 24.41 -1.95
CA GLU A 487 19.30 23.60 -3.06
C GLU A 487 20.05 22.26 -3.21
N LEU A 488 21.04 21.98 -2.33
CA LEU A 488 21.77 20.71 -2.33
C LEU A 488 21.19 19.73 -1.33
N MET A 489 20.59 18.65 -1.84
CA MET A 489 20.18 17.50 -1.05
C MET A 489 21.30 16.47 -1.02
N VAL A 490 21.88 16.22 0.18
CA VAL A 490 23.00 15.28 0.36
C VAL A 490 22.76 14.38 1.57
N PHE A 491 22.90 13.07 1.38
CA PHE A 491 22.82 12.10 2.47
C PHE A 491 23.65 10.85 2.19
N LYS A 492 23.96 10.12 3.26
CA LYS A 492 24.58 8.79 3.19
C LYS A 492 23.63 7.72 3.65
N ARG A 493 23.83 6.52 3.11
CA ARG A 493 23.26 5.26 3.60
C ARG A 493 24.39 4.29 3.90
N SER A 494 24.37 3.67 5.08
CA SER A 494 25.46 2.79 5.54
C SER A 494 24.93 1.47 6.08
N PHE A 495 25.46 0.34 5.61
CA PHE A 495 25.11 -0.99 6.08
C PHE A 495 26.30 -1.93 6.01
N GLN A 496 26.62 -2.63 7.11
CA GLN A 496 27.68 -3.64 7.19
C GLN A 496 29.03 -3.19 6.60
N GLY A 497 29.40 -1.94 6.86
CA GLY A 497 30.67 -1.37 6.39
C GLY A 497 30.67 -0.86 4.95
N LYS A 498 29.57 -1.02 4.21
CA LYS A 498 29.36 -0.34 2.94
C LYS A 498 28.66 0.99 3.18
N THR A 499 29.10 2.04 2.50
CA THR A 499 28.48 3.36 2.57
C THR A 499 28.34 3.93 1.17
N SER A 500 27.14 4.35 0.84
CA SER A 500 26.83 5.10 -0.38
C SER A 500 26.39 6.52 -0.05
N ILE A 501 26.74 7.46 -0.92
CA ILE A 501 26.35 8.87 -0.83
C ILE A 501 25.45 9.21 -2.02
N VAL A 502 24.43 10.02 -1.74
CA VAL A 502 23.52 10.59 -2.73
C VAL A 502 23.66 12.09 -2.67
N LEU A 503 23.94 12.70 -3.83
CA LEU A 503 24.02 14.14 -4.01
C LEU A 503 23.03 14.53 -5.12
N ILE A 504 22.15 15.48 -4.83
CA ILE A 504 21.17 15.99 -5.81
C ILE A 504 21.23 17.52 -5.77
N ASN A 505 21.49 18.12 -6.92
CA ASN A 505 21.31 19.55 -7.13
C ASN A 505 19.84 19.82 -7.55
N LEU A 506 19.04 20.34 -6.64
CA LEU A 506 17.64 20.69 -6.89
C LEU A 506 17.50 22.01 -7.64
N GLY A 507 18.59 22.81 -7.69
CA GLY A 507 18.64 24.12 -8.31
C GLY A 507 19.01 24.11 -9.79
N SER A 508 18.91 25.29 -10.39
CA SER A 508 19.19 25.51 -11.81
C SER A 508 20.62 26.01 -12.10
N ASP A 509 21.41 26.25 -11.08
CA ASP A 509 22.81 26.67 -11.20
C ASP A 509 23.76 25.49 -11.03
N GLU A 510 24.93 25.57 -11.63
CA GLU A 510 26.00 24.60 -11.44
C GLU A 510 26.63 24.78 -10.07
N VAL A 511 26.82 23.68 -9.31
CA VAL A 511 27.45 23.69 -8.00
C VAL A 511 28.64 22.75 -7.92
N VAL A 512 29.64 23.12 -7.11
CA VAL A 512 30.79 22.27 -6.80
C VAL A 512 30.75 21.91 -5.33
N VAL A 513 30.60 20.62 -5.05
CA VAL A 513 30.60 20.06 -3.70
C VAL A 513 31.99 19.60 -3.33
N GLU A 514 32.63 20.25 -2.35
CA GLU A 514 33.91 19.80 -1.81
C GLU A 514 33.70 18.70 -0.75
N LEU A 515 34.35 17.57 -0.94
CA LEU A 515 34.31 16.45 -0.01
C LEU A 515 35.41 16.64 1.05
N LYS A 516 35.05 17.22 2.21
CA LYS A 516 35.99 17.61 3.28
C LYS A 516 36.71 16.44 3.95
N ASP A 517 36.10 15.26 3.98
CA ASP A 517 36.71 14.03 4.49
C ASP A 517 37.16 13.17 3.31
N LYS A 518 38.43 12.81 3.32
CA LYS A 518 39.10 11.99 2.29
C LYS A 518 38.59 10.54 2.20
N GLY A 519 37.30 10.32 2.48
CA GLY A 519 36.59 9.09 2.16
C GLY A 519 36.22 9.12 0.70
N PHE A 520 37.12 8.67 -0.13
CA PHE A 520 36.99 8.76 -1.58
C PHE A 520 35.83 7.89 -2.07
N MET A 521 35.04 8.42 -3.02
CA MET A 521 34.17 7.62 -3.86
C MET A 521 35.02 6.58 -4.56
N THR A 522 34.62 5.32 -4.46
CA THR A 522 35.33 4.21 -5.08
C THR A 522 34.72 3.86 -6.43
N SER A 523 33.40 4.05 -6.55
CA SER A 523 32.66 3.77 -7.79
C SER A 523 31.43 4.68 -7.88
N GLU A 524 31.22 5.22 -9.05
CA GLU A 524 29.98 5.79 -9.46
C GLU A 524 28.96 4.67 -9.67
N LEU A 525 27.77 4.83 -9.13
CA LEU A 525 26.65 3.87 -9.25
C LEU A 525 25.61 4.35 -10.26
N LEU A 526 25.25 5.61 -10.17
CA LEU A 526 24.35 6.28 -11.10
C LEU A 526 24.62 7.78 -11.11
N ASN A 527 24.57 8.42 -12.27
CA ASN A 527 24.77 9.87 -12.40
C ASN A 527 23.92 10.49 -13.51
N HIS A 528 23.74 11.79 -13.38
CA HIS A 528 23.20 12.65 -14.43
C HIS A 528 23.78 14.05 -14.25
N HIS A 529 24.31 14.64 -15.30
CA HIS A 529 24.93 15.98 -15.29
C HIS A 529 25.91 16.17 -14.12
N SER A 530 26.77 15.18 -13.87
CA SER A 530 27.79 15.26 -12.81
C SER A 530 29.17 14.88 -13.31
N GLU A 531 30.19 15.47 -12.69
CA GLU A 531 31.59 15.14 -12.95
C GLU A 531 32.32 14.92 -11.61
N MET A 532 32.95 13.75 -11.46
CA MET A 532 33.78 13.46 -10.30
C MET A 532 35.19 14.00 -10.49
N GLY A 533 35.62 14.89 -9.59
CA GLY A 533 37.00 15.34 -9.44
C GLY A 533 37.76 14.56 -8.38
N GLU A 534 39.03 14.92 -8.13
CA GLU A 534 39.88 14.24 -7.16
C GLU A 534 39.37 14.41 -5.70
N ASN A 535 38.83 15.59 -5.34
CA ASN A 535 38.31 15.92 -4.01
C ASN A 535 36.98 16.69 -4.07
N SER A 536 36.33 16.71 -5.19
CA SER A 536 35.08 17.46 -5.39
C SER A 536 34.18 16.76 -6.39
N VAL A 537 32.91 17.08 -6.31
CA VAL A 537 31.89 16.71 -7.30
C VAL A 537 31.33 17.99 -7.87
N LYS A 538 31.32 18.08 -9.18
CA LYS A 538 30.63 19.12 -9.92
C LYS A 538 29.26 18.58 -10.33
N LEU A 539 28.20 19.25 -9.92
CA LEU A 539 26.84 18.95 -10.32
C LEU A 539 26.33 20.08 -11.22
N GLY A 540 25.97 19.75 -12.43
CA GLY A 540 25.28 20.69 -13.32
C GLY A 540 23.87 21.00 -12.81
N PRO A 541 23.12 21.88 -13.51
CA PRO A 541 21.73 22.15 -13.21
C PRO A 541 20.92 20.86 -13.10
N HIS A 542 20.21 20.68 -11.97
CA HIS A 542 19.38 19.50 -11.68
C HIS A 542 20.14 18.15 -11.79
N GLY A 543 21.46 18.20 -11.67
CA GLY A 543 22.32 17.04 -11.73
C GLY A 543 22.28 16.23 -10.44
N PHE A 544 22.58 14.94 -10.54
CA PHE A 544 22.75 14.10 -9.36
C PHE A 544 23.93 13.12 -9.53
N LEU A 545 24.45 12.67 -8.39
CA LEU A 545 25.44 11.60 -8.31
C LEU A 545 25.08 10.67 -7.16
N ILE A 546 25.06 9.38 -7.45
CA ILE A 546 24.99 8.31 -6.46
C ILE A 546 26.30 7.51 -6.57
N ALA A 547 27.04 7.42 -5.47
CA ALA A 547 28.35 6.79 -5.49
C ALA A 547 28.62 6.02 -4.20
N GLN A 548 29.41 4.95 -4.31
CA GLN A 548 29.89 4.21 -3.15
C GLN A 548 31.15 4.86 -2.58
N LEU A 549 31.23 4.99 -1.27
CA LEU A 549 32.41 5.50 -0.58
C LEU A 549 33.36 4.37 -0.23
N LYS A 550 34.65 4.68 -0.19
CA LYS A 550 35.68 3.74 0.26
C LYS A 550 35.52 3.50 1.76
N THR A 551 35.40 2.24 2.15
CA THR A 551 35.53 1.84 3.55
C THR A 551 36.92 2.22 4.04
N ILE A 552 37.01 3.02 5.10
CA ILE A 552 38.27 3.42 5.74
C ILE A 552 38.71 2.33 6.72
#